data_7995bd391c0d75580061d873684374b4
#
_entry.id   7995bd391c0d75580061d873684374b4
#
_cell.length_a   1.000
_cell.length_b   1.000
_cell.length_c   1.000
_cell.angle_alpha   90.00
_cell.angle_beta   90.00
_cell.angle_gamma   90.00
#
_symmetry.space_group_name_H-M   'P 1'
#
loop_
_entity.id
_entity.type
_entity.pdbx_description
1 polymer ?
#
loop_
_entity_poly.entity_id
_entity_poly.type
_entity_poly.pdbx_seq_one_letter_code
_entity_poly.pdbx_strand_id
1 'polypeptide(L)'
;MIYVRDLLKLDTFKDFELVSGESGLDRGVSWPNIAQTVSIREWLVGGDVILMSGVGLKITDEFLTDIVIQAADGRAACIIMLINPEHIASIPQAAIDEAVKRGLAVFAAPWETKLSRVIGSVSMLVSNDRLEERMHSEFLDRLLSGEINHDDSAYRQSMEKYGLLGEKAVAVSD
;
A
#
# COMPACT_ATOMS: atom_id res chain seq x y z
N MET A 1 -9.68 1.18 3.26
CA MET A 1 -8.66 1.25 2.16
C MET A 1 -7.30 1.54 2.75
N ILE A 2 -6.27 0.86 2.28
CA ILE A 2 -4.87 1.05 2.69
C ILE A 2 -4.17 2.00 1.73
N TYR A 3 -3.37 2.91 2.27
CA TYR A 3 -2.54 3.88 1.54
C TYR A 3 -1.06 3.62 1.79
N VAL A 4 -0.20 4.15 0.93
CA VAL A 4 1.27 4.00 1.07
C VAL A 4 1.74 4.47 2.46
N ARG A 5 1.16 5.55 3.02
CA ARG A 5 1.47 6.02 4.38
C ARG A 5 1.26 4.96 5.47
N ASP A 6 0.29 4.05 5.28
CA ASP A 6 0.01 2.98 6.24
C ASP A 6 1.10 1.90 6.23
N LEU A 7 1.80 1.72 5.10
CA LEU A 7 2.94 0.82 5.00
C LEU A 7 4.10 1.25 5.89
N LEU A 8 4.27 2.56 6.12
CA LEU A 8 5.33 3.10 6.97
C LEU A 8 5.21 2.67 8.44
N LYS A 9 4.04 2.22 8.86
CA LYS A 9 3.77 1.68 10.20
C LYS A 9 4.21 0.23 10.35
N LEU A 10 4.48 -0.47 9.25
CA LEU A 10 4.95 -1.85 9.27
C LEU A 10 6.41 -1.93 9.70
N ASP A 11 6.74 -2.90 10.55
CA ASP A 11 8.13 -3.12 11.00
C ASP A 11 9.08 -3.40 9.83
N THR A 12 8.58 -4.03 8.76
CA THR A 12 9.35 -4.31 7.54
C THR A 12 9.79 -3.06 6.77
N PHE A 13 9.17 -1.90 7.01
CA PHE A 13 9.48 -0.61 6.37
C PHE A 13 10.36 0.31 7.21
N LYS A 14 10.69 -0.06 8.44
CA LYS A 14 11.42 0.82 9.38
C LYS A 14 12.77 1.31 8.88
N ASP A 15 13.48 0.51 8.07
CA ASP A 15 14.81 0.82 7.54
C ASP A 15 14.74 1.34 6.09
N PHE A 16 13.55 1.58 5.55
CA PHE A 16 13.38 2.13 4.21
C PHE A 16 13.45 3.65 4.23
N GLU A 17 14.15 4.21 3.24
CA GLU A 17 14.25 5.64 3.04
C GLU A 17 13.30 6.08 1.92
N LEU A 18 12.42 7.04 2.20
CA LEU A 18 11.60 7.69 1.16
C LEU A 18 12.47 8.69 0.39
N VAL A 19 12.76 8.41 -0.87
CA VAL A 19 13.62 9.24 -1.73
C VAL A 19 12.85 10.16 -2.66
N SER A 20 11.55 9.98 -2.82
CA SER A 20 10.67 10.88 -3.58
C SER A 20 9.72 11.62 -2.66
N GLY A 21 9.06 12.66 -3.22
CA GLY A 21 8.18 13.54 -2.46
C GLY A 21 7.00 12.84 -1.75
N GLU A 22 6.48 13.50 -0.73
CA GLU A 22 5.42 12.99 0.15
C GLU A 22 4.06 12.82 -0.55
N SER A 23 3.85 13.48 -1.69
CA SER A 23 2.57 13.42 -2.44
C SER A 23 2.18 12.01 -2.88
N GLY A 24 3.15 11.10 -2.99
CA GLY A 24 2.90 9.69 -3.31
C GLY A 24 2.37 8.85 -2.15
N LEU A 25 2.42 9.37 -0.91
CA LEU A 25 2.01 8.61 0.28
C LEU A 25 0.49 8.40 0.37
N ASP A 26 -0.29 9.17 -0.38
CA ASP A 26 -1.75 9.06 -0.42
C ASP A 26 -2.30 8.13 -1.50
N ARG A 27 -1.41 7.44 -2.23
CA ARG A 27 -1.85 6.43 -3.21
C ARG A 27 -2.37 5.18 -2.52
N GLY A 28 -3.49 4.64 -3.04
CA GLY A 28 -4.07 3.41 -2.54
C GLY A 28 -3.22 2.18 -2.87
N VAL A 29 -3.17 1.25 -1.93
CA VAL A 29 -2.42 -0.01 -2.04
C VAL A 29 -3.38 -1.16 -2.31
N SER A 30 -3.08 -1.97 -3.33
CA SER A 30 -3.88 -3.15 -3.69
C SER A 30 -3.12 -4.45 -3.46
N TRP A 31 -1.87 -4.55 -3.92
CA TRP A 31 -1.09 -5.80 -3.86
C TRP A 31 0.42 -5.58 -4.02
N PRO A 32 1.27 -6.38 -3.37
CA PRO A 32 2.70 -6.38 -3.64
C PRO A 32 3.03 -7.14 -4.94
N ASN A 33 3.98 -6.65 -5.70
CA ASN A 33 4.42 -7.22 -6.96
C ASN A 33 5.95 -7.13 -7.10
N ILE A 34 6.60 -8.15 -7.68
CA ILE A 34 8.04 -8.15 -7.91
C ILE A 34 8.31 -7.79 -9.37
N ALA A 35 9.09 -6.74 -9.61
CA ALA A 35 9.53 -6.34 -10.92
C ALA A 35 10.85 -7.04 -11.28
N GLN A 36 10.82 -7.92 -12.25
CA GLN A 36 11.97 -8.67 -12.75
C GLN A 36 12.12 -8.57 -14.28
N THR A 37 11.41 -7.66 -14.92
CA THR A 37 11.41 -7.49 -16.37
C THR A 37 11.66 -6.02 -16.74
N VAL A 38 12.06 -5.80 -17.99
CA VAL A 38 12.29 -4.45 -18.52
C VAL A 38 11.01 -3.68 -18.79
N SER A 39 9.88 -4.37 -18.94
CA SER A 39 8.56 -3.78 -19.10
C SER A 39 7.64 -4.28 -17.99
N ILE A 40 7.22 -3.39 -17.13
CA ILE A 40 6.34 -3.71 -16.00
C ILE A 40 4.90 -3.23 -16.22
N ARG A 41 4.69 -2.24 -17.08
CA ARG A 41 3.40 -1.56 -17.27
C ARG A 41 2.24 -2.52 -17.56
N GLU A 42 2.47 -3.52 -18.40
CA GLU A 42 1.44 -4.51 -18.79
C GLU A 42 1.01 -5.46 -17.67
N TRP A 43 1.83 -5.56 -16.61
CA TRP A 43 1.57 -6.42 -15.44
C TRP A 43 0.91 -5.68 -14.29
N LEU A 44 0.84 -4.35 -14.33
CA LEU A 44 0.28 -3.53 -13.27
C LEU A 44 -1.24 -3.45 -13.39
N VAL A 45 -1.90 -3.61 -12.26
CA VAL A 45 -3.37 -3.53 -12.16
C VAL A 45 -3.85 -2.26 -11.44
N GLY A 46 -2.91 -1.48 -10.90
CA GLY A 46 -3.17 -0.30 -10.09
C GLY A 46 -3.12 -0.58 -8.59
N GLY A 47 -2.45 0.29 -7.86
CA GLY A 47 -2.20 0.11 -6.43
C GLY A 47 -1.11 -0.91 -6.11
N ASP A 48 -0.29 -1.29 -7.08
CA ASP A 48 0.81 -2.23 -6.90
C ASP A 48 1.92 -1.63 -6.04
N VAL A 49 2.38 -2.36 -5.03
CA VAL A 49 3.63 -2.11 -4.31
C VAL A 49 4.73 -2.87 -5.05
N ILE A 50 5.54 -2.17 -5.81
CA ILE A 50 6.55 -2.77 -6.68
C ILE A 50 7.85 -2.96 -5.90
N LEU A 51 8.35 -4.20 -5.87
CA LEU A 51 9.61 -4.59 -5.26
C LEU A 51 10.64 -4.88 -6.36
N MET A 52 11.81 -4.25 -6.31
CA MET A 52 12.86 -4.37 -7.33
C MET A 52 14.23 -4.59 -6.71
N SER A 53 14.88 -5.69 -7.06
CA SER A 53 16.26 -5.99 -6.64
C SER A 53 17.31 -5.64 -7.71
N GLY A 54 16.91 -5.61 -8.97
CA GLY A 54 17.81 -5.41 -10.11
C GLY A 54 18.58 -6.66 -10.54
N VAL A 55 18.45 -7.78 -9.82
CA VAL A 55 19.14 -9.03 -10.17
C VAL A 55 18.66 -9.54 -11.52
N GLY A 56 19.61 -9.89 -12.41
CA GLY A 56 19.32 -10.39 -13.75
C GLY A 56 18.94 -9.31 -14.77
N LEU A 57 18.95 -8.04 -14.37
CA LEU A 57 18.64 -6.90 -15.23
C LEU A 57 19.89 -6.06 -15.49
N LYS A 58 19.98 -5.45 -16.70
CA LYS A 58 20.99 -4.45 -16.99
C LYS A 58 20.51 -3.10 -16.45
N ILE A 59 21.06 -2.70 -15.31
CA ILE A 59 20.68 -1.47 -14.63
C ILE A 59 21.47 -0.29 -15.21
N THR A 60 20.74 0.70 -15.71
CA THR A 60 21.23 2.01 -16.12
C THR A 60 20.35 3.10 -15.53
N ASP A 61 20.81 4.33 -15.51
CA ASP A 61 20.02 5.47 -15.03
C ASP A 61 18.75 5.65 -15.87
N GLU A 62 18.86 5.47 -17.20
CA GLU A 62 17.72 5.52 -18.12
C GLU A 62 16.71 4.42 -17.82
N PHE A 63 17.18 3.20 -17.55
CA PHE A 63 16.32 2.07 -17.20
C PHE A 63 15.54 2.32 -15.92
N LEU A 64 16.21 2.78 -14.85
CA LEU A 64 15.53 3.08 -13.58
C LEU A 64 14.54 4.24 -13.70
N THR A 65 14.89 5.25 -14.50
CA THR A 65 13.98 6.37 -14.79
C THR A 65 12.74 5.89 -15.55
N ASP A 66 12.91 5.05 -16.56
CA ASP A 66 11.82 4.47 -17.33
C ASP A 66 10.90 3.58 -16.47
N ILE A 67 11.47 2.77 -15.58
CA ILE A 67 10.69 1.95 -14.63
C ILE A 67 9.80 2.82 -13.72
N VAL A 68 10.33 3.94 -13.23
CA VAL A 68 9.53 4.89 -12.43
C VAL A 68 8.38 5.48 -13.24
N ILE A 69 8.62 5.83 -14.51
CA ILE A 69 7.58 6.34 -15.42
C ILE A 69 6.52 5.27 -15.67
N GLN A 70 6.93 4.04 -16.00
CA GLN A 70 6.01 2.92 -16.22
C GLN A 70 5.14 2.64 -14.98
N ALA A 71 5.75 2.65 -13.80
CA ALA A 71 5.04 2.43 -12.54
C ALA A 71 3.99 3.52 -12.27
N ALA A 72 4.36 4.78 -12.49
CA ALA A 72 3.44 5.90 -12.32
C ALA A 72 2.28 5.84 -13.32
N ASP A 73 2.57 5.56 -14.60
CA ASP A 73 1.56 5.42 -15.67
C ASP A 73 0.64 4.22 -15.43
N GLY A 74 1.17 3.12 -14.86
CA GLY A 74 0.40 1.95 -14.44
C GLY A 74 -0.34 2.13 -13.13
N ARG A 75 -0.32 3.32 -12.54
CA ARG A 75 -0.96 3.67 -11.25
C ARG A 75 -0.49 2.83 -10.07
N ALA A 76 0.78 2.43 -10.07
CA ALA A 76 1.38 1.78 -8.92
C ALA A 76 1.25 2.65 -7.65
N ALA A 77 1.18 2.01 -6.50
CA ALA A 77 1.16 2.70 -5.21
C ALA A 77 2.54 3.29 -4.89
N CYS A 78 3.57 2.47 -4.98
CA CYS A 78 4.97 2.87 -4.74
C CYS A 78 5.94 1.88 -5.36
N ILE A 79 7.23 2.27 -5.40
CA ILE A 79 8.34 1.39 -5.76
C ILE A 79 9.30 1.30 -4.57
N ILE A 80 9.78 0.10 -4.30
CA ILE A 80 10.81 -0.19 -3.31
C ILE A 80 11.99 -0.80 -4.05
N MET A 81 13.13 -0.12 -4.08
CA MET A 81 14.36 -0.55 -4.73
C MET A 81 15.38 -0.98 -3.68
N LEU A 82 15.88 -2.21 -3.79
CA LEU A 82 16.96 -2.70 -2.95
C LEU A 82 18.29 -2.15 -3.45
N ILE A 83 19.01 -1.47 -2.58
CA ILE A 83 20.26 -0.80 -2.93
C ILE A 83 21.45 -1.73 -2.70
N ASN A 84 22.23 -1.94 -3.75
CA ASN A 84 23.45 -2.76 -3.74
C ASN A 84 24.41 -2.28 -4.85
N PRO A 85 25.72 -2.12 -4.56
CA PRO A 85 26.69 -1.65 -5.56
C PRO A 85 26.78 -2.49 -6.84
N GLU A 86 26.45 -3.80 -6.76
CA GLU A 86 26.50 -4.72 -7.90
C GLU A 86 25.25 -4.68 -8.79
N HIS A 87 24.14 -4.11 -8.29
CA HIS A 87 22.86 -4.07 -8.98
C HIS A 87 22.34 -2.63 -9.07
N ILE A 88 21.46 -2.21 -8.16
CA ILE A 88 21.01 -0.82 -8.09
C ILE A 88 21.91 -0.09 -7.09
N ALA A 89 22.97 0.57 -7.58
CA ALA A 89 23.93 1.25 -6.71
C ALA A 89 23.31 2.49 -6.05
N SER A 90 22.48 3.22 -6.78
CA SER A 90 21.74 4.38 -6.30
C SER A 90 20.53 4.64 -7.19
N ILE A 91 19.58 5.41 -6.69
CA ILE A 91 18.42 5.87 -7.48
C ILE A 91 18.83 7.18 -8.16
N PRO A 92 18.84 7.25 -9.50
CA PRO A 92 19.31 8.44 -10.20
C PRO A 92 18.38 9.63 -9.99
N GLN A 93 18.92 10.84 -10.00
CA GLN A 93 18.16 12.06 -9.79
C GLN A 93 17.01 12.21 -10.79
N ALA A 94 17.24 11.81 -12.06
CA ALA A 94 16.19 11.84 -13.09
C ALA A 94 14.97 10.97 -12.71
N ALA A 95 15.20 9.80 -12.11
CA ALA A 95 14.13 8.93 -11.62
C ALA A 95 13.38 9.56 -10.45
N ILE A 96 14.09 10.20 -9.52
CA ILE A 96 13.50 10.94 -8.40
C ILE A 96 12.62 12.10 -8.91
N ASP A 97 13.13 12.88 -9.86
CA ASP A 97 12.41 14.02 -10.46
C ASP A 97 11.11 13.56 -11.14
N GLU A 98 11.15 12.47 -11.90
CA GLU A 98 9.94 11.88 -12.51
C GLU A 98 8.96 11.35 -11.45
N ALA A 99 9.46 10.74 -10.38
CA ALA A 99 8.63 10.27 -9.27
C ALA A 99 7.91 11.43 -8.57
N VAL A 100 8.60 12.52 -8.28
CA VAL A 100 8.02 13.73 -7.69
C VAL A 100 6.98 14.34 -8.61
N LYS A 101 7.31 14.54 -9.89
CA LYS A 101 6.42 15.09 -10.91
C LYS A 101 5.11 14.30 -11.05
N ARG A 102 5.18 12.98 -10.93
CA ARG A 102 4.04 12.06 -11.09
C ARG A 102 3.38 11.69 -9.77
N GLY A 103 3.87 12.18 -8.63
CA GLY A 103 3.36 11.86 -7.30
C GLY A 103 3.47 10.38 -6.96
N LEU A 104 4.61 9.75 -7.26
CA LEU A 104 4.89 8.34 -6.94
C LEU A 104 5.92 8.26 -5.81
N ALA A 105 5.60 7.54 -4.73
CA ALA A 105 6.55 7.27 -3.67
C ALA A 105 7.60 6.25 -4.13
N VAL A 106 8.87 6.57 -3.95
CA VAL A 106 9.99 5.67 -4.23
C VAL A 106 10.82 5.51 -2.97
N PHE A 107 11.03 4.27 -2.57
CA PHE A 107 11.81 3.90 -1.39
C PHE A 107 13.12 3.24 -1.79
N ALA A 108 14.20 3.64 -1.12
CA ALA A 108 15.44 2.89 -1.08
C ALA A 108 15.42 1.96 0.13
N ALA A 109 15.65 0.67 -0.10
CA ALA A 109 15.68 -0.35 0.95
C ALA A 109 17.06 -0.98 1.05
N PRO A 110 17.51 -1.41 2.26
CA PRO A 110 18.74 -2.15 2.40
C PRO A 110 18.71 -3.46 1.61
N TRP A 111 19.86 -3.88 1.08
CA TRP A 111 19.98 -5.12 0.31
C TRP A 111 19.55 -6.37 1.11
N GLU A 112 19.79 -6.37 2.41
CA GLU A 112 19.45 -7.46 3.32
C GLU A 112 17.95 -7.63 3.55
N THR A 113 17.14 -6.73 3.02
CA THR A 113 15.68 -6.77 3.12
C THR A 113 15.14 -8.10 2.59
N LYS A 114 14.38 -8.80 3.41
CA LYS A 114 13.71 -10.04 3.02
C LYS A 114 12.44 -9.71 2.25
N LEU A 115 12.48 -9.79 0.91
CA LEU A 115 11.32 -9.51 0.04
C LEU A 115 10.09 -10.31 0.44
N SER A 116 10.25 -11.59 0.83
CA SER A 116 9.16 -12.42 1.30
C SER A 116 8.44 -11.86 2.53
N ARG A 117 9.17 -11.22 3.44
CA ARG A 117 8.58 -10.56 4.62
C ARG A 117 7.82 -9.30 4.24
N VAL A 118 8.35 -8.51 3.32
CA VAL A 118 7.67 -7.31 2.80
C VAL A 118 6.37 -7.73 2.11
N ILE A 119 6.43 -8.70 1.20
CA ILE A 119 5.26 -9.25 0.52
C ILE A 119 4.22 -9.75 1.53
N GLY A 120 4.65 -10.55 2.50
CA GLY A 120 3.78 -11.10 3.54
C GLY A 120 3.11 -10.03 4.39
N SER A 121 3.84 -9.02 4.84
CA SER A 121 3.30 -7.95 5.69
C SER A 121 2.34 -7.04 4.92
N VAL A 122 2.66 -6.69 3.68
CA VAL A 122 1.77 -5.88 2.82
C VAL A 122 0.50 -6.67 2.48
N SER A 123 0.65 -7.95 2.08
CA SER A 123 -0.49 -8.81 1.75
C SER A 123 -1.43 -9.00 2.93
N MET A 124 -0.88 -9.20 4.13
CA MET A 124 -1.67 -9.34 5.36
C MET A 124 -2.42 -8.06 5.69
N LEU A 125 -1.76 -6.90 5.59
CA LEU A 125 -2.38 -5.60 5.87
C LEU A 125 -3.56 -5.34 4.92
N VAL A 126 -3.37 -5.57 3.62
CA VAL A 126 -4.42 -5.40 2.60
C VAL A 126 -5.56 -6.40 2.78
N SER A 127 -5.24 -7.68 3.09
CA SER A 127 -6.26 -8.71 3.29
C SER A 127 -7.09 -8.47 4.53
N ASN A 128 -6.50 -8.01 5.63
CA ASN A 128 -7.22 -7.65 6.84
C ASN A 128 -8.15 -6.46 6.62
N ASP A 129 -7.68 -5.43 5.91
CA ASP A 129 -8.50 -4.26 5.56
C ASP A 129 -9.72 -4.66 4.73
N ARG A 130 -9.54 -5.48 3.70
CA ARG A 130 -10.64 -6.00 2.86
C ARG A 130 -11.62 -6.86 3.65
N LEU A 131 -11.15 -7.65 4.60
CA LEU A 131 -11.99 -8.46 5.46
C LEU A 131 -12.85 -7.58 6.37
N GLU A 132 -12.25 -6.56 6.99
CA GLU A 132 -12.97 -5.59 7.83
C GLU A 132 -14.03 -4.83 7.05
N GLU A 133 -13.70 -4.34 5.84
CA GLU A 133 -14.65 -3.66 4.96
C GLU A 133 -15.84 -4.59 4.59
N ARG A 134 -15.56 -5.85 4.28
CA ARG A 134 -16.60 -6.84 3.95
C ARG A 134 -17.49 -7.12 5.15
N MET A 135 -16.93 -7.37 6.32
CA MET A 135 -17.69 -7.60 7.56
C MET A 135 -18.55 -6.40 7.93
N HIS A 136 -18.03 -5.19 7.75
CA HIS A 136 -18.77 -3.95 7.97
C HIS A 136 -19.98 -3.83 7.02
N SER A 137 -19.79 -4.10 5.73
CA SER A 137 -20.85 -4.08 4.73
C SER A 137 -21.93 -5.12 5.03
N GLU A 138 -21.54 -6.37 5.34
CA GLU A 138 -22.49 -7.43 5.72
C GLU A 138 -23.27 -7.08 6.99
N PHE A 139 -22.61 -6.47 7.97
CA PHE A 139 -23.26 -6.00 9.19
C PHE A 139 -24.30 -4.91 8.89
N LEU A 140 -23.97 -3.92 8.06
CA LEU A 140 -24.90 -2.87 7.64
C LEU A 140 -26.08 -3.43 6.86
N ASP A 141 -25.85 -4.36 5.95
CA ASP A 141 -26.90 -5.01 5.17
C ASP A 141 -27.90 -5.75 6.09
N ARG A 142 -27.38 -6.51 7.05
CA ARG A 142 -28.20 -7.22 8.03
C ARG A 142 -28.99 -6.26 8.95
N LEU A 143 -28.39 -5.13 9.27
CA LEU A 143 -29.03 -4.09 10.07
C LEU A 143 -30.19 -3.43 9.31
N LEU A 144 -29.99 -3.10 8.03
CA LEU A 144 -31.00 -2.51 7.15
C LEU A 144 -32.11 -3.50 6.80
N SER A 145 -31.83 -4.81 6.72
CA SER A 145 -32.83 -5.86 6.48
C SER A 145 -33.67 -6.21 7.70
N GLY A 146 -33.33 -5.68 8.88
CA GLY A 146 -34.02 -5.95 10.15
C GLY A 146 -33.71 -7.31 10.78
N GLU A 147 -32.69 -8.00 10.32
CA GLU A 147 -32.23 -9.29 10.87
C GLU A 147 -31.52 -9.14 12.23
N ILE A 148 -31.07 -7.93 12.57
CA ILE A 148 -30.40 -7.62 13.84
C ILE A 148 -31.29 -6.76 14.68
N ASN A 149 -31.61 -7.21 15.92
CA ASN A 149 -32.35 -6.43 16.88
C ASN A 149 -31.44 -5.42 17.59
N HIS A 150 -31.89 -4.17 17.73
CA HIS A 150 -31.13 -3.08 18.35
C HIS A 150 -30.76 -3.33 19.83
N ASP A 151 -31.41 -4.28 20.48
CA ASP A 151 -31.17 -4.65 21.89
C ASP A 151 -30.13 -5.76 22.08
N ASP A 152 -29.55 -6.27 20.99
CA ASP A 152 -28.54 -7.33 21.07
C ASP A 152 -27.17 -6.76 21.52
N SER A 153 -26.56 -7.42 22.51
CA SER A 153 -25.20 -7.05 22.98
C SER A 153 -24.16 -7.13 21.89
N ALA A 154 -24.33 -8.04 20.93
CA ALA A 154 -23.48 -8.16 19.74
C ALA A 154 -23.62 -6.94 18.82
N TYR A 155 -24.82 -6.35 18.73
CA TYR A 155 -25.07 -5.11 18.00
C TYR A 155 -24.26 -3.94 18.59
N ARG A 156 -24.35 -3.74 19.92
CA ARG A 156 -23.60 -2.66 20.59
C ARG A 156 -22.10 -2.79 20.42
N GLN A 157 -21.56 -3.99 20.60
CA GLN A 157 -20.14 -4.27 20.44
C GLN A 157 -19.66 -4.02 19.01
N SER A 158 -20.47 -4.35 18.00
CA SER A 158 -20.16 -4.07 16.61
C SER A 158 -20.22 -2.58 16.30
N MET A 159 -21.20 -1.85 16.85
CA MET A 159 -21.34 -0.40 16.69
C MET A 159 -20.16 0.36 17.31
N GLU A 160 -19.67 -0.07 18.48
CA GLU A 160 -18.44 0.47 19.09
C GLU A 160 -17.22 0.23 18.22
N LYS A 161 -17.05 -1.01 17.75
CA LYS A 161 -15.93 -1.41 16.90
C LYS A 161 -15.81 -0.59 15.61
N TYR A 162 -16.95 -0.25 15.01
CA TYR A 162 -17.00 0.52 13.76
C TYR A 162 -17.18 2.02 13.95
N GLY A 163 -17.16 2.51 15.21
CA GLY A 163 -17.27 3.94 15.51
C GLY A 163 -18.62 4.56 15.11
N LEU A 164 -19.68 3.74 14.99
CA LEU A 164 -21.02 4.16 14.58
C LEU A 164 -21.88 4.64 15.75
N LEU A 165 -21.44 4.46 16.99
CA LEU A 165 -22.03 5.10 18.18
C LEU A 165 -21.51 6.53 18.27
N GLY A 166 -22.13 7.45 17.54
CA GLY A 166 -21.91 8.87 17.76
C GLY A 166 -22.58 9.33 19.05
N GLU A 167 -22.05 10.38 19.70
CA GLU A 167 -22.54 10.99 20.96
C GLU A 167 -24.04 11.39 20.98
N LYS A 168 -24.75 11.21 19.87
CA LYS A 168 -26.18 11.52 19.73
C LYS A 168 -27.13 10.36 20.02
N ALA A 169 -26.62 9.14 20.24
CA ALA A 169 -27.49 8.00 20.57
C ALA A 169 -27.88 7.94 22.06
N VAL A 170 -27.37 8.84 22.90
CA VAL A 170 -27.66 8.88 24.37
C VAL A 170 -28.86 9.77 24.72
N ALA A 171 -29.45 10.47 23.76
CA ALA A 171 -30.50 11.47 24.04
C ALA A 171 -31.93 11.01 23.71
N VAL A 172 -32.21 9.69 23.59
CA VAL A 172 -33.58 9.18 23.42
C VAL A 172 -33.79 8.00 24.37
N SER A 173 -33.80 8.30 25.66
CA SER A 173 -34.43 7.46 26.69
C SER A 173 -34.91 8.36 27.82
N ASP A 174 -36.04 9.00 27.56
CA ASP A 174 -36.99 9.46 28.57
C ASP A 174 -38.43 9.13 28.10
#